data_4217eda990ba335fa49be246e69a61ea
#
_entry.id   4217eda990ba335fa49be246e69a61ea
#
_cell.length_a   1.000
_cell.length_b   1.000
_cell.length_c   1.000
_cell.angle_alpha   90.00
_cell.angle_beta   90.00
_cell.angle_gamma   90.00
#
_symmetry.space_group_name_H-M   'P 1'
#
loop_
_entity.id
_entity.type
_entity.pdbx_description
1 polymer ?
#
loop_
_entity_poly.entity_id
_entity_poly.type
_entity_poly.pdbx_seq_one_letter_code
_entity_poly.pdbx_strand_id
1 'polypeptide(L)'
;MSAAGPKPAWLTARPIAHRGLHDRAAGLIENSPSAARAAIDKGFAIECDVQLSADGEAMVFHDFNLERLTGETGPVKARSAPALAAIALTGSSDAIPTLSAFLALIAGRVPLVVEIKSAFDGDLRLARRTAEIVAATNFPIAIKSFDPDVIAHLRDNRAALGLGAVPLGIVAEARYRQGEWAKLPEATQIALEAFAHFDRSRPDFLSWCVRDLPHPTPILCRQG
;
A
#
# COMPACT_ATOMS: atom_id res chain seq x y z
N MET A 1 23.83 -4.52 -16.18
CA MET A 1 23.34 -4.33 -14.80
C MET A 1 23.19 -2.84 -14.60
N SER A 2 21.95 -2.32 -14.61
CA SER A 2 21.70 -0.91 -14.31
C SER A 2 21.93 -0.74 -12.81
N ALA A 3 22.80 0.20 -12.42
CA ALA A 3 23.04 0.50 -11.01
C ALA A 3 21.70 0.86 -10.34
N ALA A 4 21.36 0.17 -9.27
CA ALA A 4 20.22 0.55 -8.44
C ALA A 4 20.42 2.02 -8.04
N GLY A 5 19.41 2.85 -8.26
CA GLY A 5 19.44 4.25 -7.84
C GLY A 5 19.66 4.35 -6.30
N PRO A 6 20.07 5.51 -5.80
CA PRO A 6 20.34 5.65 -4.38
C PRO A 6 19.10 5.27 -3.56
N LYS A 7 19.28 4.32 -2.62
CA LYS A 7 18.20 3.86 -1.72
C LYS A 7 17.63 5.06 -0.98
N PRO A 8 16.33 5.31 -0.99
CA PRO A 8 15.74 6.47 -0.35
C PRO A 8 15.91 6.36 1.18
N ALA A 9 16.87 7.09 1.73
CA ALA A 9 17.24 7.01 3.14
C ALA A 9 16.06 7.25 4.10
N TRP A 10 15.05 8.00 3.67
CA TRP A 10 13.87 8.30 4.47
C TRP A 10 13.00 7.07 4.80
N LEU A 11 13.05 5.98 3.98
CA LEU A 11 12.31 4.73 4.24
C LEU A 11 12.75 4.02 5.52
N THR A 12 13.95 4.27 6.00
CA THR A 12 14.50 3.64 7.20
C THR A 12 14.87 4.65 8.30
N ALA A 13 14.64 5.95 8.05
CA ALA A 13 15.07 7.01 8.96
C ALA A 13 14.20 7.12 10.23
N ARG A 14 12.99 6.59 10.20
CA ARG A 14 12.03 6.65 11.32
C ARG A 14 11.07 5.47 11.27
N PRO A 15 10.36 5.15 12.36
CA PRO A 15 9.27 4.16 12.34
C PRO A 15 8.21 4.55 11.32
N ILE A 16 7.62 3.55 10.67
CA ILE A 16 6.48 3.68 9.76
C ILE A 16 5.26 3.12 10.49
N ALA A 17 4.29 3.96 10.79
CA ALA A 17 3.05 3.56 11.44
C ALA A 17 2.17 2.81 10.41
N HIS A 18 2.05 1.49 10.58
CA HIS A 18 1.26 0.61 9.72
C HIS A 18 -0.23 0.96 9.82
N ARG A 19 -0.81 1.40 8.71
CA ARG A 19 -2.18 1.94 8.61
C ARG A 19 -2.43 3.17 9.50
N GLY A 20 -1.40 4.00 9.70
CA GLY A 20 -1.39 5.07 10.68
C GLY A 20 -1.09 4.59 12.10
N LEU A 21 -0.96 5.52 13.04
CA LEU A 21 -0.78 5.17 14.46
C LEU A 21 -2.16 4.92 15.09
N HIS A 22 -2.75 3.78 14.70
CA HIS A 22 -4.09 3.40 15.12
C HIS A 22 -4.12 2.78 16.52
N ASP A 23 -5.19 3.06 17.24
CA ASP A 23 -5.56 2.45 18.52
C ASP A 23 -7.09 2.39 18.58
N ARG A 24 -7.66 1.22 18.32
CA ARG A 24 -9.11 1.03 18.26
C ARG A 24 -9.80 1.36 19.58
N ALA A 25 -9.13 1.11 20.72
CA ALA A 25 -9.69 1.42 22.04
C ALA A 25 -9.80 2.93 22.28
N ALA A 26 -8.92 3.71 21.66
CA ALA A 26 -8.94 5.17 21.68
C ALA A 26 -9.77 5.78 20.53
N GLY A 27 -10.48 4.99 19.73
CA GLY A 27 -11.27 5.46 18.58
C GLY A 27 -10.42 5.83 17.35
N LEU A 28 -9.11 5.52 17.37
CA LEU A 28 -8.21 5.73 16.24
C LEU A 28 -8.23 4.48 15.34
N ILE A 29 -9.08 4.48 14.33
CA ILE A 29 -9.23 3.32 13.46
C ILE A 29 -8.11 3.30 12.43
N GLU A 30 -7.64 2.10 12.03
CA GLU A 30 -6.66 1.92 10.96
C GLU A 30 -7.10 2.61 9.66
N ASN A 31 -6.14 3.13 8.90
CA ASN A 31 -6.38 3.82 7.62
C ASN A 31 -7.29 5.06 7.73
N SER A 32 -7.40 5.65 8.92
CA SER A 32 -8.28 6.80 9.17
C SER A 32 -7.50 8.12 9.24
N PRO A 33 -8.20 9.26 9.03
CA PRO A 33 -7.64 10.58 9.27
C PRO A 33 -7.08 10.78 10.69
N SER A 34 -7.75 10.27 11.72
CA SER A 34 -7.30 10.39 13.11
C SER A 34 -6.03 9.57 13.38
N ALA A 35 -5.93 8.34 12.85
CA ALA A 35 -4.70 7.54 12.96
C ALA A 35 -3.52 8.20 12.23
N ALA A 36 -3.78 8.88 11.10
CA ALA A 36 -2.76 9.64 10.39
C ALA A 36 -2.28 10.85 11.22
N ARG A 37 -3.20 11.61 11.83
CA ARG A 37 -2.83 12.74 12.72
C ARG A 37 -1.99 12.26 13.90
N ALA A 38 -2.37 11.16 14.54
CA ALA A 38 -1.61 10.58 15.64
C ALA A 38 -0.18 10.19 15.24
N ALA A 39 0.02 9.63 14.03
CA ALA A 39 1.34 9.34 13.49
C ALA A 39 2.16 10.62 13.24
N ILE A 40 1.54 11.64 12.64
CA ILE A 40 2.16 12.94 12.39
C ILE A 40 2.64 13.59 13.69
N ASP A 41 1.81 13.58 14.74
CA ASP A 41 2.14 14.18 16.05
C ASP A 41 3.36 13.50 16.72
N LYS A 42 3.60 12.22 16.40
CA LYS A 42 4.80 11.48 16.83
C LYS A 42 5.98 11.59 15.87
N GLY A 43 5.82 12.26 14.74
CA GLY A 43 6.86 12.35 13.70
C GLY A 43 7.14 11.02 13.00
N PHE A 44 6.23 10.05 13.05
CA PHE A 44 6.36 8.77 12.36
C PHE A 44 5.97 8.92 10.89
N ALA A 45 6.63 8.17 10.00
CA ALA A 45 6.11 7.97 8.66
C ALA A 45 4.80 7.18 8.75
N ILE A 46 3.97 7.27 7.72
CA ILE A 46 2.69 6.57 7.65
C ILE A 46 2.76 5.52 6.55
N GLU A 47 2.14 4.38 6.79
CA GLU A 47 1.76 3.46 5.74
C GLU A 47 0.23 3.42 5.68
N CYS A 48 -0.31 3.31 4.46
CA CYS A 48 -1.74 3.13 4.23
C CYS A 48 -2.02 2.19 3.07
N ASP A 49 -3.19 1.55 3.10
CA ASP A 49 -3.69 0.68 2.03
C ASP A 49 -4.67 1.44 1.15
N VAL A 50 -4.70 1.12 -0.15
CA VAL A 50 -5.71 1.66 -1.06
C VAL A 50 -6.49 0.58 -1.78
N GLN A 51 -7.79 0.84 -2.00
CA GLN A 51 -8.76 0.03 -2.73
C GLN A 51 -9.44 0.85 -3.82
N LEU A 52 -9.88 0.18 -4.89
CA LEU A 52 -10.58 0.81 -6.00
C LEU A 52 -12.07 0.98 -5.71
N SER A 53 -12.61 2.19 -5.90
CA SER A 53 -14.06 2.43 -5.93
C SER A 53 -14.68 2.04 -7.28
N ALA A 54 -16.02 1.98 -7.35
CA ALA A 54 -16.75 1.67 -8.59
C ALA A 54 -16.48 2.67 -9.71
N ASP A 55 -16.25 3.91 -9.36
CA ASP A 55 -15.98 5.03 -10.28
C ASP A 55 -14.48 5.29 -10.50
N GLY A 56 -13.61 4.37 -10.03
CA GLY A 56 -12.19 4.37 -10.34
C GLY A 56 -11.30 5.23 -9.44
N GLU A 57 -11.81 5.66 -8.27
CA GLU A 57 -11.01 6.44 -7.31
C GLU A 57 -10.26 5.52 -6.34
N ALA A 58 -9.10 5.98 -5.86
CA ALA A 58 -8.32 5.31 -4.83
C ALA A 58 -8.83 5.70 -3.43
N MET A 59 -9.43 4.75 -2.73
CA MET A 59 -9.95 4.90 -1.37
C MET A 59 -8.97 4.32 -0.36
N VAL A 60 -8.71 5.03 0.74
CA VAL A 60 -7.81 4.53 1.79
C VAL A 60 -8.56 3.56 2.68
N PHE A 61 -8.38 2.27 2.42
CA PHE A 61 -9.06 1.17 3.09
C PHE A 61 -8.30 -0.14 2.86
N HIS A 62 -8.25 -1.04 3.86
CA HIS A 62 -7.49 -2.29 3.74
C HIS A 62 -8.25 -3.40 3.04
N ASP A 63 -9.47 -3.68 3.50
CA ASP A 63 -10.21 -4.88 3.11
C ASP A 63 -10.88 -4.72 1.75
N PHE A 64 -11.12 -5.82 1.05
CA PHE A 64 -11.94 -5.81 -0.17
C PHE A 64 -13.43 -5.55 0.13
N ASN A 65 -13.87 -5.81 1.36
CA ASN A 65 -15.24 -5.67 1.82
C ASN A 65 -15.33 -4.75 3.04
N LEU A 66 -16.52 -4.19 3.27
CA LEU A 66 -16.76 -3.13 4.26
C LEU A 66 -16.99 -3.62 5.71
N GLU A 67 -17.35 -4.89 5.92
CA GLU A 67 -17.95 -5.43 7.15
C GLU A 67 -17.09 -5.27 8.41
N ARG A 68 -15.77 -5.39 8.30
CA ARG A 68 -14.88 -5.42 9.48
C ARG A 68 -14.76 -4.07 10.18
N LEU A 69 -14.74 -2.99 9.40
CA LEU A 69 -14.43 -1.64 9.88
C LEU A 69 -15.60 -0.66 9.81
N THR A 70 -16.73 -1.08 9.26
CA THR A 70 -17.92 -0.21 9.09
C THR A 70 -19.19 -0.93 9.49
N GLY A 71 -20.31 -0.20 9.56
CA GLY A 71 -21.65 -0.78 9.71
C GLY A 71 -22.28 -1.27 8.39
N GLU A 72 -21.52 -1.18 7.28
CA GLU A 72 -21.99 -1.52 5.94
C GLU A 72 -21.45 -2.88 5.49
N THR A 73 -22.06 -3.45 4.44
CA THR A 73 -21.70 -4.75 3.88
C THR A 73 -21.40 -4.66 2.40
N GLY A 74 -20.68 -5.67 1.90
CA GLY A 74 -20.36 -5.84 0.48
C GLY A 74 -19.04 -5.20 0.04
N PRO A 75 -18.67 -5.40 -1.23
CA PRO A 75 -17.35 -5.02 -1.70
C PRO A 75 -17.19 -3.51 -1.87
N VAL A 76 -16.02 -2.99 -1.49
CA VAL A 76 -15.62 -1.59 -1.69
C VAL A 76 -15.78 -1.17 -3.15
N LYS A 77 -15.33 -2.03 -4.08
CA LYS A 77 -15.38 -1.78 -5.53
C LYS A 77 -16.79 -1.69 -6.13
N ALA A 78 -17.83 -2.01 -5.37
CA ALA A 78 -19.22 -1.87 -5.82
C ALA A 78 -19.84 -0.50 -5.52
N ARG A 79 -19.14 0.37 -4.79
CA ARG A 79 -19.63 1.69 -4.38
C ARG A 79 -18.77 2.81 -4.98
N SER A 80 -19.40 3.93 -5.31
CA SER A 80 -18.69 5.12 -5.78
C SER A 80 -17.88 5.78 -4.65
N ALA A 81 -16.84 6.54 -5.00
CA ALA A 81 -16.01 7.23 -4.03
C ALA A 81 -16.81 8.18 -3.11
N PRO A 82 -17.79 8.98 -3.59
CA PRO A 82 -18.64 9.79 -2.71
C PRO A 82 -19.46 8.94 -1.72
N ALA A 83 -19.97 7.79 -2.18
CA ALA A 83 -20.71 6.87 -1.31
C ALA A 83 -19.82 6.25 -0.22
N LEU A 84 -18.59 5.85 -0.58
CA LEU A 84 -17.60 5.33 0.38
C LEU A 84 -17.16 6.42 1.37
N ALA A 85 -16.92 7.64 0.91
CA ALA A 85 -16.51 8.76 1.76
C ALA A 85 -17.59 9.20 2.77
N ALA A 86 -18.84 8.80 2.58
CA ALA A 86 -19.93 9.02 3.53
C ALA A 86 -20.06 7.91 4.58
N ILE A 87 -19.32 6.80 4.46
CA ILE A 87 -19.38 5.67 5.38
C ILE A 87 -18.48 5.93 6.60
N ALA A 88 -19.09 5.97 7.78
CA ALA A 88 -18.36 6.12 9.04
C ALA A 88 -17.59 4.83 9.40
N LEU A 89 -16.39 5.00 9.94
CA LEU A 89 -15.62 3.92 10.53
C LEU A 89 -16.15 3.60 11.94
N THR A 90 -16.48 2.33 12.19
CA THR A 90 -17.09 1.91 13.45
C THR A 90 -16.20 2.25 14.64
N GLY A 91 -16.76 2.98 15.61
CA GLY A 91 -16.04 3.41 16.80
C GLY A 91 -15.20 4.67 16.63
N SER A 92 -15.42 5.42 15.55
CA SER A 92 -14.72 6.68 15.27
C SER A 92 -15.69 7.73 14.69
N SER A 93 -15.27 8.99 14.71
CA SER A 93 -15.92 10.08 13.97
C SER A 93 -15.40 10.19 12.52
N ASP A 94 -14.41 9.40 12.14
CA ASP A 94 -13.84 9.40 10.80
C ASP A 94 -14.69 8.59 9.82
N ALA A 95 -14.58 8.93 8.53
CA ALA A 95 -15.10 8.17 7.41
C ALA A 95 -13.96 7.68 6.52
N ILE A 96 -14.26 6.81 5.54
CA ILE A 96 -13.28 6.28 4.60
C ILE A 96 -12.78 7.42 3.70
N PRO A 97 -11.50 7.83 3.75
CA PRO A 97 -11.02 8.94 2.94
C PRO A 97 -10.61 8.46 1.53
N THR A 98 -10.64 9.35 0.54
CA THR A 98 -9.89 9.17 -0.70
C THR A 98 -8.40 9.34 -0.44
N LEU A 99 -7.55 8.74 -1.28
CA LEU A 99 -6.10 8.95 -1.20
C LEU A 99 -5.73 10.43 -1.34
N SER A 100 -6.39 11.17 -2.23
CA SER A 100 -6.17 12.60 -2.41
C SER A 100 -6.46 13.40 -1.14
N ALA A 101 -7.57 13.12 -0.44
CA ALA A 101 -7.91 13.76 0.82
C ALA A 101 -6.91 13.39 1.94
N PHE A 102 -6.45 12.13 1.95
CA PHE A 102 -5.46 11.64 2.91
C PHE A 102 -4.10 12.32 2.70
N LEU A 103 -3.67 12.48 1.44
CA LEU A 103 -2.44 13.23 1.10
C LEU A 103 -2.55 14.70 1.49
N ALA A 104 -3.69 15.34 1.23
CA ALA A 104 -3.93 16.72 1.65
C ALA A 104 -3.87 16.87 3.18
N LEU A 105 -4.38 15.89 3.94
CA LEU A 105 -4.26 15.86 5.40
C LEU A 105 -2.80 15.76 5.84
N ILE A 106 -1.99 14.88 5.23
CA ILE A 106 -0.57 14.70 5.58
C ILE A 106 0.23 15.95 5.23
N ALA A 107 -0.04 16.56 4.07
CA ALA A 107 0.55 17.82 3.60
C ALA A 107 2.11 17.83 3.69
N GLY A 108 2.75 16.69 3.45
CA GLY A 108 4.20 16.55 3.48
C GLY A 108 4.88 16.61 4.86
N ARG A 109 4.10 16.64 5.95
CA ARG A 109 4.64 16.70 7.32
C ARG A 109 5.45 15.45 7.69
N VAL A 110 5.07 14.31 7.15
CA VAL A 110 5.77 13.01 7.29
C VAL A 110 5.75 12.27 5.96
N PRO A 111 6.70 11.34 5.71
CA PRO A 111 6.65 10.46 4.54
C PRO A 111 5.46 9.52 4.56
N LEU A 112 5.03 9.07 3.35
CA LEU A 112 3.95 8.10 3.18
C LEU A 112 4.42 6.89 2.38
N VAL A 113 3.99 5.70 2.78
CA VAL A 113 4.08 4.46 2.00
C VAL A 113 2.66 4.01 1.64
N VAL A 114 2.34 3.89 0.37
CA VAL A 114 1.03 3.49 -0.12
C VAL A 114 1.07 2.04 -0.59
N GLU A 115 0.28 1.17 0.04
CA GLU A 115 0.10 -0.20 -0.44
C GLU A 115 -1.11 -0.29 -1.38
N ILE A 116 -0.86 -0.70 -2.62
CA ILE A 116 -1.92 -0.97 -3.59
C ILE A 116 -2.41 -2.39 -3.37
N LYS A 117 -3.68 -2.54 -2.96
CA LYS A 117 -4.34 -3.84 -2.86
C LYS A 117 -4.66 -4.39 -4.24
N SER A 118 -4.42 -5.67 -4.44
CA SER A 118 -4.70 -6.38 -5.69
C SER A 118 -5.40 -7.70 -5.41
N ALA A 119 -6.34 -8.06 -6.26
CA ALA A 119 -6.94 -9.38 -6.27
C ALA A 119 -6.15 -10.39 -7.14
N PHE A 120 -4.99 -10.01 -7.67
CA PHE A 120 -4.18 -10.78 -8.61
C PHE A 120 -4.96 -11.18 -9.88
N ASP A 121 -5.87 -10.31 -10.32
CA ASP A 121 -6.76 -10.49 -11.47
C ASP A 121 -6.33 -9.70 -12.71
N GLY A 122 -5.18 -9.01 -12.64
CA GLY A 122 -4.64 -8.18 -13.70
C GLY A 122 -5.33 -6.81 -13.85
N ASP A 123 -6.21 -6.42 -12.92
CA ASP A 123 -6.82 -5.09 -12.93
C ASP A 123 -5.83 -4.03 -12.43
N LEU A 124 -5.33 -3.22 -13.34
CA LEU A 124 -4.33 -2.17 -13.06
C LEU A 124 -4.93 -0.76 -12.91
N ARG A 125 -6.26 -0.63 -12.85
CA ARG A 125 -6.90 0.69 -12.71
C ARG A 125 -6.50 1.40 -11.42
N LEU A 126 -6.48 0.67 -10.28
CA LEU A 126 -6.06 1.22 -9.00
C LEU A 126 -4.58 1.66 -9.04
N ALA A 127 -3.72 0.88 -9.69
CA ALA A 127 -2.30 1.21 -9.83
C ALA A 127 -2.11 2.53 -10.61
N ARG A 128 -2.81 2.69 -11.74
CA ARG A 128 -2.77 3.91 -12.55
C ARG A 128 -3.31 5.11 -11.77
N ARG A 129 -4.47 4.96 -11.12
CA ARG A 129 -5.08 6.04 -10.34
C ARG A 129 -4.19 6.47 -9.18
N THR A 130 -3.61 5.52 -8.45
CA THR A 130 -2.64 5.80 -7.39
C THR A 130 -1.41 6.55 -7.93
N ALA A 131 -0.87 6.12 -9.07
CA ALA A 131 0.27 6.77 -9.70
C ALA A 131 -0.04 8.23 -10.09
N GLU A 132 -1.21 8.50 -10.70
CA GLU A 132 -1.66 9.86 -11.05
C GLU A 132 -1.71 10.78 -9.82
N ILE A 133 -2.29 10.30 -8.72
CA ILE A 133 -2.41 11.05 -7.47
C ILE A 133 -1.02 11.32 -6.87
N VAL A 134 -0.15 10.29 -6.83
CA VAL A 134 1.20 10.40 -6.28
C VAL A 134 2.07 11.32 -7.13
N ALA A 135 1.98 11.26 -8.46
CA ALA A 135 2.73 12.11 -9.37
C ALA A 135 2.43 13.61 -9.19
N ALA A 136 1.23 13.94 -8.72
CA ALA A 136 0.83 15.32 -8.43
C ALA A 136 1.33 15.83 -7.06
N THR A 137 2.05 15.02 -6.29
CA THR A 137 2.57 15.39 -4.96
C THR A 137 4.07 15.69 -4.99
N ASN A 138 4.54 16.47 -4.02
CA ASN A 138 5.92 16.94 -3.94
C ASN A 138 6.65 16.57 -2.63
N PHE A 139 6.15 15.58 -1.89
CA PHE A 139 6.79 15.09 -0.66
C PHE A 139 7.13 13.59 -0.76
N PRO A 140 7.94 13.05 0.15
CA PRO A 140 8.40 11.67 0.07
C PRO A 140 7.24 10.67 0.14
N ILE A 141 6.99 9.96 -0.97
CA ILE A 141 6.02 8.87 -1.07
C ILE A 141 6.71 7.65 -1.70
N ALA A 142 6.38 6.47 -1.22
CA ALA A 142 6.71 5.20 -1.86
C ALA A 142 5.43 4.41 -2.12
N ILE A 143 5.45 3.55 -3.14
CA ILE A 143 4.34 2.66 -3.48
C ILE A 143 4.82 1.22 -3.31
N LYS A 144 3.97 0.37 -2.73
CA LYS A 144 4.22 -1.07 -2.62
C LYS A 144 2.97 -1.88 -2.96
N SER A 145 3.16 -3.15 -3.28
CA SER A 145 2.06 -4.13 -3.44
C SER A 145 2.58 -5.54 -3.19
N PHE A 146 1.70 -6.45 -2.80
CA PHE A 146 1.96 -7.90 -2.83
C PHE A 146 1.97 -8.44 -4.27
N ASP A 147 1.25 -7.78 -5.17
CA ASP A 147 1.15 -8.20 -6.57
C ASP A 147 2.33 -7.67 -7.38
N PRO A 148 3.23 -8.57 -7.86
CA PRO A 148 4.38 -8.16 -8.65
C PRO A 148 3.99 -7.55 -10.02
N ASP A 149 2.81 -7.85 -10.56
CA ASP A 149 2.34 -7.29 -11.82
C ASP A 149 1.99 -5.81 -11.67
N VAL A 150 1.44 -5.41 -10.52
CA VAL A 150 1.22 -4.01 -10.17
C VAL A 150 2.55 -3.25 -10.16
N ILE A 151 3.57 -3.78 -9.50
CA ILE A 151 4.87 -3.10 -9.39
C ILE A 151 5.61 -3.08 -10.73
N ALA A 152 5.57 -4.19 -11.49
CA ALA A 152 6.13 -4.24 -12.84
C ALA A 152 5.46 -3.20 -13.76
N HIS A 153 4.13 -3.10 -13.74
CA HIS A 153 3.39 -2.11 -14.53
C HIS A 153 3.82 -0.67 -14.20
N LEU A 154 3.89 -0.32 -12.92
CA LEU A 154 4.32 1.01 -12.47
C LEU A 154 5.76 1.30 -12.89
N ARG A 155 6.64 0.30 -12.82
CA ARG A 155 8.04 0.43 -13.21
C ARG A 155 8.21 0.64 -14.70
N ASP A 156 7.56 -0.18 -15.51
CA ASP A 156 7.70 -0.14 -16.97
C ASP A 156 7.07 1.13 -17.57
N ASN A 157 6.06 1.69 -16.90
CA ASN A 157 5.38 2.92 -17.29
C ASN A 157 5.78 4.15 -16.47
N ARG A 158 6.84 4.07 -15.67
CA ARG A 158 7.27 5.11 -14.71
C ARG A 158 7.31 6.52 -15.31
N ALA A 159 7.89 6.67 -16.49
CA ALA A 159 7.99 7.97 -17.16
C ALA A 159 6.62 8.50 -17.61
N ALA A 160 5.82 7.65 -18.23
CA ALA A 160 4.46 8.01 -18.70
C ALA A 160 3.51 8.34 -17.54
N LEU A 161 3.69 7.69 -16.39
CA LEU A 161 2.90 7.92 -15.18
C LEU A 161 3.45 9.07 -14.30
N GLY A 162 4.54 9.73 -14.71
CA GLY A 162 5.11 10.86 -13.97
C GLY A 162 5.71 10.50 -12.62
N LEU A 163 6.00 9.21 -12.36
CA LEU A 163 6.45 8.74 -11.04
C LEU A 163 7.90 9.13 -10.70
N GLY A 164 8.70 9.60 -11.68
CA GLY A 164 10.06 10.06 -11.42
C GLY A 164 10.88 9.09 -10.58
N ALA A 165 11.35 9.54 -9.41
CA ALA A 165 12.14 8.77 -8.46
C ALA A 165 11.30 8.13 -7.33
N VAL A 166 9.98 8.03 -7.46
CA VAL A 166 9.10 7.38 -6.47
C VAL A 166 9.56 5.93 -6.25
N PRO A 167 9.93 5.51 -5.03
CA PRO A 167 10.34 4.15 -4.76
C PRO A 167 9.17 3.17 -4.93
N LEU A 168 9.42 2.05 -5.60
CA LEU A 168 8.46 0.97 -5.83
C LEU A 168 8.92 -0.28 -5.09
N GLY A 169 8.09 -0.80 -4.20
CA GLY A 169 8.44 -1.92 -3.33
C GLY A 169 7.54 -3.14 -3.51
N ILE A 170 8.06 -4.30 -3.11
CA ILE A 170 7.27 -5.52 -2.96
C ILE A 170 6.99 -5.75 -1.48
N VAL A 171 5.73 -6.05 -1.16
CA VAL A 171 5.34 -6.65 0.11
C VAL A 171 5.48 -8.16 -0.04
N ALA A 172 6.16 -8.81 0.90
CA ALA A 172 6.38 -10.24 0.80
C ALA A 172 6.44 -10.92 2.17
N GLU A 173 6.13 -12.20 2.17
CA GLU A 173 6.26 -13.12 3.28
C GLU A 173 6.80 -14.48 2.81
N ALA A 174 7.17 -15.34 3.72
CA ALA A 174 7.82 -16.62 3.36
C ALA A 174 6.85 -17.67 2.80
N ARG A 175 5.54 -17.54 3.04
CA ARG A 175 4.55 -18.58 2.73
C ARG A 175 3.24 -17.98 2.23
N TYR A 176 2.74 -18.54 1.11
CA TYR A 176 1.50 -18.10 0.45
C TYR A 176 0.46 -19.22 0.32
N ARG A 177 0.46 -20.21 1.24
CA ARG A 177 -0.41 -21.37 1.14
C ARG A 177 -1.60 -21.36 2.09
N GLN A 178 -1.70 -20.33 2.93
CA GLN A 178 -2.71 -20.24 3.99
C GLN A 178 -3.37 -18.85 4.02
N GLY A 179 -4.45 -18.75 4.79
CA GLY A 179 -5.15 -17.47 4.97
C GLY A 179 -5.73 -16.91 3.66
N GLU A 180 -5.53 -15.65 3.44
CA GLU A 180 -6.02 -14.93 2.25
C GLU A 180 -5.36 -15.39 0.94
N TRP A 181 -4.17 -15.98 1.03
CA TRP A 181 -3.39 -16.46 -0.12
C TRP A 181 -3.87 -17.82 -0.66
N ALA A 182 -4.58 -18.61 0.16
CA ALA A 182 -5.03 -19.95 -0.22
C ALA A 182 -5.95 -19.97 -1.47
N LYS A 183 -6.55 -18.84 -1.79
CA LYS A 183 -7.39 -18.67 -2.99
C LYS A 183 -6.59 -18.41 -4.28
N LEU A 184 -5.30 -18.08 -4.18
CA LEU A 184 -4.45 -17.87 -5.34
C LEU A 184 -4.14 -19.20 -6.04
N PRO A 185 -3.96 -19.20 -7.38
CA PRO A 185 -3.46 -20.37 -8.09
C PRO A 185 -2.14 -20.87 -7.51
N GLU A 186 -1.96 -22.19 -7.42
CA GLU A 186 -0.76 -22.78 -6.82
C GLU A 186 0.54 -22.29 -7.51
N ALA A 187 0.53 -22.14 -8.82
CA ALA A 187 1.68 -21.61 -9.56
C ALA A 187 2.04 -20.18 -9.12
N THR A 188 1.04 -19.35 -8.80
CA THR A 188 1.25 -17.99 -8.27
C THR A 188 1.85 -18.06 -6.86
N GLN A 189 1.32 -18.92 -5.99
CA GLN A 189 1.84 -19.11 -4.63
C GLN A 189 3.31 -19.52 -4.66
N ILE A 190 3.67 -20.52 -5.50
CA ILE A 190 5.06 -20.97 -5.67
C ILE A 190 5.95 -19.84 -6.19
N ALA A 191 5.50 -19.08 -7.18
CA ALA A 191 6.27 -17.98 -7.74
C ALA A 191 6.53 -16.86 -6.70
N LEU A 192 5.55 -16.55 -5.84
CA LEU A 192 5.69 -15.59 -4.75
C LEU A 192 6.65 -16.10 -3.68
N GLU A 193 6.52 -17.36 -3.22
CA GLU A 193 7.42 -18.00 -2.24
C GLU A 193 8.87 -18.03 -2.72
N ALA A 194 9.08 -18.35 -4.00
CA ALA A 194 10.40 -18.40 -4.63
C ALA A 194 10.95 -17.01 -4.99
N PHE A 195 10.17 -15.93 -4.81
CA PHE A 195 10.51 -14.58 -5.27
C PHE A 195 10.89 -14.52 -6.76
N ALA A 196 10.27 -15.40 -7.57
CA ALA A 196 10.60 -15.60 -8.99
C ALA A 196 10.27 -14.38 -9.88
N HIS A 197 9.55 -13.41 -9.34
CA HIS A 197 9.19 -12.18 -10.04
C HIS A 197 10.24 -11.06 -9.94
N PHE A 198 11.39 -11.29 -9.27
CA PHE A 198 12.37 -10.24 -8.95
C PHE A 198 12.81 -9.46 -10.19
N ASP A 199 13.24 -10.15 -11.24
CA ASP A 199 13.74 -9.52 -12.48
C ASP A 199 12.65 -8.71 -13.20
N ARG A 200 11.38 -9.07 -13.02
CA ARG A 200 10.24 -8.38 -13.62
C ARG A 200 9.81 -7.17 -12.79
N SER A 201 9.63 -7.34 -11.49
CA SER A 201 9.18 -6.28 -10.60
C SER A 201 10.29 -5.29 -10.23
N ARG A 202 11.55 -5.75 -10.18
CA ARG A 202 12.74 -4.93 -9.87
C ARG A 202 12.50 -3.93 -8.73
N PRO A 203 12.14 -4.42 -7.53
CA PRO A 203 11.72 -3.54 -6.43
C PRO A 203 12.90 -2.71 -5.90
N ASP A 204 12.63 -1.45 -5.56
CA ASP A 204 13.61 -0.55 -4.91
C ASP A 204 13.75 -0.87 -3.42
N PHE A 205 12.74 -1.51 -2.81
CA PHE A 205 12.74 -1.99 -1.41
C PHE A 205 11.80 -3.18 -1.21
N LEU A 206 12.02 -3.90 -0.10
CA LEU A 206 11.15 -4.97 0.37
C LEU A 206 10.45 -4.58 1.67
N SER A 207 9.16 -4.83 1.75
CA SER A 207 8.35 -4.82 2.97
C SER A 207 8.10 -6.27 3.36
N TRP A 208 8.99 -6.83 4.20
CA TRP A 208 8.98 -8.25 4.55
C TRP A 208 8.29 -8.52 5.88
N CYS A 209 7.52 -9.62 5.97
CA CYS A 209 6.90 -10.04 7.21
C CYS A 209 7.97 -10.32 8.29
N VAL A 210 7.95 -9.55 9.37
CA VAL A 210 8.97 -9.63 10.43
C VAL A 210 9.01 -11.01 11.10
N ARG A 211 7.88 -11.72 11.17
CA ARG A 211 7.78 -13.06 11.76
C ARG A 211 8.52 -14.14 10.96
N ASP A 212 8.80 -13.84 9.70
CA ASP A 212 9.52 -14.74 8.79
C ASP A 212 11.03 -14.45 8.73
N LEU A 213 11.54 -13.61 9.61
CA LEU A 213 12.97 -13.33 9.70
C LEU A 213 13.65 -14.22 10.76
N PRO A 214 14.90 -14.68 10.50
CA PRO A 214 15.69 -14.43 9.29
C PRO A 214 15.26 -15.29 8.08
N HIS A 215 15.33 -14.74 6.87
CA HIS A 215 15.00 -15.44 5.61
C HIS A 215 16.05 -15.14 4.52
N PRO A 216 16.41 -16.13 3.67
CA PRO A 216 17.42 -15.93 2.62
C PRO A 216 17.09 -14.80 1.65
N THR A 217 15.84 -14.68 1.20
CA THR A 217 15.43 -13.69 0.20
C THR A 217 15.78 -12.26 0.60
N PRO A 218 15.34 -11.71 1.76
CA PRO A 218 15.69 -10.33 2.12
C PRO A 218 17.20 -10.17 2.41
N ILE A 219 17.90 -11.23 2.85
CA ILE A 219 19.35 -11.19 3.06
C ILE A 219 20.06 -10.99 1.71
N LEU A 220 19.73 -11.80 0.71
CA LEU A 220 20.35 -11.74 -0.62
C LEU A 220 20.01 -10.41 -1.34
N CYS A 221 18.77 -9.95 -1.25
CA CYS A 221 18.37 -8.66 -1.84
C CYS A 221 19.10 -7.45 -1.22
N ARG A 222 19.65 -7.56 -0.01
CA ARG A 222 20.44 -6.48 0.61
C ARG A 222 21.88 -6.43 0.13
N GLN A 223 22.39 -7.52 -0.44
CA GLN A 223 23.80 -7.66 -0.87
C GLN A 223 24.00 -7.23 -2.34
N GLY A 224 22.93 -7.17 -3.14
CA GLY A 224 22.93 -6.71 -4.53
C GLY A 224 22.42 -5.30 -4.68
#